data_5d5ae18e484360dce33ac05c083a3965
#
_entry.id   5d5ae18e484360dce33ac05c083a3965
#
_cell.length_a   1.000
_cell.length_b   1.000
_cell.length_c   1.000
_cell.angle_alpha   90.00
_cell.angle_beta   90.00
_cell.angle_gamma   90.00
#
_symmetry.space_group_name_H-M   'P 1'
#
loop_
_entity.id
_entity.type
_entity.pdbx_description
1 polymer ?
#
loop_
_entity_poly.entity_id
_entity_poly.type
_entity_poly.pdbx_seq_one_letter_code
_entity_poly.pdbx_strand_id
1 'polypeptide(L)'
;IVERLRFLSAVGLGYLQLQREMHSLSRGEAQRVAMTSIAGSNLVNTLFVIDEPSAGLHLRDVSRVVSIVRDIRDSGNTVVVVEHEREFLNAADHVLDIGPAAGRDGGKLVYAGDTDALAAVAESATGRWLAGTATRETGSEHTAARGSTCRQARGWLQLSDATFHTVKDCSVKFPLGVLCVVTGVSGAGKSSLIESVLFPAVCKELEQSCSVAVVGEYGGLKGADSISSVELIDDRPLAGSRRSNPAT
;
A
#
# COMPACT_ATOMS: atom_id res chain seq x y z
N ILE A 1 -9.66 -23.67 -3.39
CA ILE A 1 -9.15 -24.02 -2.03
C ILE A 1 -7.63 -24.16 -2.05
N VAL A 2 -7.05 -25.04 -2.90
CA VAL A 2 -5.58 -25.30 -2.93
C VAL A 2 -4.78 -24.01 -3.16
N GLU A 3 -5.15 -23.17 -4.10
CA GLU A 3 -4.47 -21.90 -4.37
C GLU A 3 -4.52 -20.96 -3.16
N ARG A 4 -5.68 -20.82 -2.52
CA ARG A 4 -5.82 -20.00 -1.32
C ARG A 4 -4.94 -20.50 -0.17
N LEU A 5 -4.82 -21.82 0.01
CA LEU A 5 -3.91 -22.40 1.00
C LEU A 5 -2.42 -22.15 0.66
N ARG A 6 -2.08 -22.17 -0.63
CA ARG A 6 -0.72 -21.78 -1.07
C ARG A 6 -0.44 -20.31 -0.77
N PHE A 7 -1.39 -19.42 -1.04
CA PHE A 7 -1.24 -17.99 -0.70
C PHE A 7 -1.13 -17.78 0.81
N LEU A 8 -1.97 -18.44 1.63
CA LEU A 8 -1.86 -18.37 3.09
C LEU A 8 -0.47 -18.79 3.59
N SER A 9 0.08 -19.88 3.03
CA SER A 9 1.44 -20.31 3.35
C SER A 9 2.49 -19.29 2.87
N ALA A 10 2.29 -18.70 1.69
CA ALA A 10 3.20 -17.71 1.12
C ALA A 10 3.27 -16.41 1.93
N VAL A 11 2.16 -15.94 2.51
CA VAL A 11 2.13 -14.77 3.43
C VAL A 11 2.63 -15.08 4.84
N GLY A 12 3.23 -16.26 5.07
CA GLY A 12 3.75 -16.64 6.38
C GLY A 12 2.69 -17.11 7.38
N LEU A 13 1.48 -17.47 6.92
CA LEU A 13 0.38 -17.94 7.75
C LEU A 13 0.23 -19.48 7.77
N GLY A 14 1.24 -20.22 7.30
CA GLY A 14 1.21 -21.68 7.24
C GLY A 14 1.09 -22.39 8.61
N TYR A 15 1.31 -21.67 9.71
CA TYR A 15 1.12 -22.17 11.08
C TYR A 15 -0.33 -22.08 11.57
N LEU A 16 -1.19 -21.33 10.88
CA LEU A 16 -2.59 -21.17 11.28
C LEU A 16 -3.38 -22.46 11.07
N GLN A 17 -4.14 -22.84 12.09
CA GLN A 17 -5.14 -23.89 11.95
C GLN A 17 -6.36 -23.35 11.18
N LEU A 18 -6.83 -24.08 10.18
CA LEU A 18 -7.95 -23.65 9.33
C LEU A 18 -9.27 -23.49 10.10
N GLN A 19 -9.39 -24.12 11.26
CA GLN A 19 -10.56 -24.01 12.14
C GLN A 19 -10.50 -22.79 13.05
N ARG A 20 -9.39 -22.04 13.04
CA ARG A 20 -9.23 -20.86 13.88
C ARG A 20 -10.22 -19.78 13.47
N GLU A 21 -10.92 -19.24 14.42
CA GLU A 21 -11.92 -18.21 14.18
C GLU A 21 -11.26 -16.88 13.79
N MET A 22 -11.82 -16.19 12.80
CA MET A 22 -11.26 -14.95 12.25
C MET A 22 -11.06 -13.86 13.31
N HIS A 23 -11.96 -13.75 14.30
CA HIS A 23 -11.86 -12.75 15.37
C HIS A 23 -10.71 -13.01 16.35
N SER A 24 -10.14 -14.22 16.36
CA SER A 24 -8.99 -14.58 17.20
C SER A 24 -7.64 -14.26 16.54
N LEU A 25 -7.65 -13.84 15.28
CA LEU A 25 -6.45 -13.46 14.55
C LEU A 25 -5.92 -12.11 15.05
N SER A 26 -4.60 -11.95 15.07
CA SER A 26 -3.99 -10.64 15.20
C SER A 26 -4.36 -9.77 13.99
N ARG A 27 -4.25 -8.45 14.13
CA ARG A 27 -4.54 -7.51 13.04
C ARG A 27 -3.74 -7.83 11.78
N GLY A 28 -2.44 -8.03 11.90
CA GLY A 28 -1.58 -8.40 10.77
C GLY A 28 -1.91 -9.78 10.16
N GLU A 29 -2.34 -10.77 10.96
CA GLU A 29 -2.83 -12.06 10.44
C GLU A 29 -4.13 -11.87 9.65
N ALA A 30 -5.08 -11.09 10.16
CA ALA A 30 -6.34 -10.80 9.50
C ALA A 30 -6.12 -10.08 8.16
N GLN A 31 -5.25 -9.07 8.13
CA GLN A 31 -4.88 -8.34 6.93
C GLN A 31 -4.26 -9.27 5.87
N ARG A 32 -3.32 -10.14 6.25
CA ARG A 32 -2.72 -11.10 5.33
C ARG A 32 -3.73 -12.13 4.81
N VAL A 33 -4.68 -12.57 5.63
CA VAL A 33 -5.79 -13.42 5.16
C VAL A 33 -6.61 -12.67 4.11
N ALA A 34 -6.94 -11.38 4.32
CA ALA A 34 -7.63 -10.56 3.33
C ALA A 34 -6.85 -10.47 2.01
N MET A 35 -5.54 -10.21 2.06
CA MET A 35 -4.68 -10.18 0.88
C MET A 35 -4.71 -11.49 0.08
N THR A 36 -4.72 -12.66 0.76
CA THR A 36 -4.78 -13.96 0.07
C THR A 36 -6.10 -14.19 -0.65
N SER A 37 -7.19 -13.62 -0.13
CA SER A 37 -8.51 -13.70 -0.79
C SER A 37 -8.52 -12.91 -2.10
N ILE A 38 -7.81 -11.79 -2.14
CA ILE A 38 -7.69 -10.91 -3.30
C ILE A 38 -6.73 -11.48 -4.33
N ALA A 39 -5.56 -11.98 -3.91
CA ALA A 39 -4.58 -12.56 -4.82
C ALA A 39 -5.14 -13.77 -5.61
N GLY A 40 -6.13 -14.48 -5.06
CA GLY A 40 -6.86 -15.56 -5.74
C GLY A 40 -8.12 -15.09 -6.51
N SER A 41 -8.41 -13.80 -6.54
CA SER A 41 -9.55 -13.25 -7.28
C SER A 41 -9.16 -12.92 -8.73
N ASN A 42 -10.13 -12.99 -9.65
CA ASN A 42 -9.94 -12.58 -11.03
C ASN A 42 -10.24 -11.07 -11.23
N LEU A 43 -9.97 -10.24 -10.21
CA LEU A 43 -10.18 -8.81 -10.29
C LEU A 43 -9.13 -8.17 -11.19
N VAL A 44 -9.59 -7.33 -12.11
CA VAL A 44 -8.77 -6.53 -13.03
C VAL A 44 -9.24 -5.08 -13.03
N ASN A 45 -8.36 -4.15 -13.36
CA ASN A 45 -8.64 -2.70 -13.31
C ASN A 45 -9.16 -2.24 -11.95
N THR A 46 -8.75 -2.93 -10.88
CA THR A 46 -9.11 -2.60 -9.50
C THR A 46 -8.00 -1.76 -8.88
N LEU A 47 -8.38 -0.74 -8.11
CA LEU A 47 -7.47 -0.01 -7.24
C LEU A 47 -7.43 -0.69 -5.87
N PHE A 48 -6.30 -1.30 -5.53
CA PHE A 48 -6.05 -1.82 -4.19
C PHE A 48 -5.31 -0.79 -3.35
N VAL A 49 -5.87 -0.48 -2.21
CA VAL A 49 -5.27 0.37 -1.17
C VAL A 49 -4.87 -0.53 0.00
N ILE A 50 -3.59 -0.57 0.33
CA ILE A 50 -3.05 -1.46 1.36
C ILE A 50 -2.26 -0.62 2.36
N ASP A 51 -2.66 -0.65 3.63
CA ASP A 51 -1.96 0.08 4.70
C ASP A 51 -1.07 -0.85 5.51
N GLU A 52 0.22 -0.53 5.59
CA GLU A 52 1.28 -1.21 6.36
C GLU A 52 1.26 -2.76 6.30
N PRO A 53 1.28 -3.40 5.11
CA PRO A 53 1.18 -4.85 4.99
C PRO A 53 2.34 -5.64 5.62
N SER A 54 3.46 -5.00 5.92
CA SER A 54 4.60 -5.60 6.62
C SER A 54 4.48 -5.56 8.15
N ALA A 55 3.45 -4.89 8.70
CA ALA A 55 3.30 -4.71 10.13
C ALA A 55 3.33 -6.04 10.91
N GLY A 56 4.24 -6.13 11.88
CA GLY A 56 4.42 -7.33 12.73
C GLY A 56 5.05 -8.54 12.02
N LEU A 57 5.59 -8.36 10.82
CA LEU A 57 6.35 -9.40 10.11
C LEU A 57 7.82 -9.41 10.52
N HIS A 58 8.42 -10.60 10.46
CA HIS A 58 9.87 -10.71 10.45
C HIS A 58 10.40 -10.31 9.06
N LEU A 59 11.56 -9.66 9.00
CA LEU A 59 12.17 -9.18 7.74
C LEU A 59 12.22 -10.23 6.62
N ARG A 60 12.43 -11.51 6.97
CA ARG A 60 12.43 -12.62 5.99
C ARG A 60 11.08 -12.88 5.32
N ASP A 61 9.98 -12.43 5.92
CA ASP A 61 8.63 -12.68 5.41
C ASP A 61 8.12 -11.49 4.59
N VAL A 62 8.75 -10.31 4.71
CA VAL A 62 8.40 -9.10 3.96
C VAL A 62 8.50 -9.34 2.45
N SER A 63 9.58 -9.98 1.98
CA SER A 63 9.79 -10.28 0.56
C SER A 63 8.66 -11.13 -0.05
N ARG A 64 8.05 -12.02 0.74
CA ARG A 64 6.91 -12.83 0.29
C ARG A 64 5.66 -11.98 0.10
N VAL A 65 5.41 -11.04 1.02
CA VAL A 65 4.28 -10.11 0.89
C VAL A 65 4.48 -9.18 -0.31
N VAL A 66 5.69 -8.68 -0.52
CA VAL A 66 6.06 -7.90 -1.71
C VAL A 66 5.77 -8.68 -2.99
N SER A 67 6.10 -9.98 -3.04
CA SER A 67 5.80 -10.83 -4.21
C SER A 67 4.31 -10.89 -4.49
N ILE A 68 3.48 -11.10 -3.46
CA ILE A 68 2.01 -11.15 -3.61
C ILE A 68 1.45 -9.81 -4.08
N VAL A 69 1.93 -8.71 -3.54
CA VAL A 69 1.53 -7.37 -3.99
C VAL A 69 1.89 -7.14 -5.45
N ARG A 70 3.05 -7.63 -5.90
CA ARG A 70 3.43 -7.61 -7.31
C ARG A 70 2.51 -8.49 -8.18
N ASP A 71 2.15 -9.67 -7.72
CA ASP A 71 1.23 -10.56 -8.43
C ASP A 71 -0.15 -9.90 -8.61
N ILE A 72 -0.67 -9.21 -7.59
CA ILE A 72 -1.91 -8.42 -7.66
C ILE A 72 -1.77 -7.34 -8.75
N ARG A 73 -0.68 -6.56 -8.76
CA ARG A 73 -0.39 -5.57 -9.79
C ARG A 73 -0.31 -6.22 -11.18
N ASP A 74 0.40 -7.33 -11.29
CA ASP A 74 0.70 -8.01 -12.55
C ASP A 74 -0.54 -8.63 -13.18
N SER A 75 -1.57 -8.89 -12.38
CA SER A 75 -2.91 -9.28 -12.83
C SER A 75 -3.69 -8.14 -13.50
N GLY A 76 -3.10 -6.96 -13.66
CA GLY A 76 -3.70 -5.83 -14.38
C GLY A 76 -4.32 -4.77 -13.48
N ASN A 77 -3.95 -4.74 -12.20
CA ASN A 77 -4.48 -3.84 -11.20
C ASN A 77 -3.55 -2.66 -10.91
N THR A 78 -4.07 -1.67 -10.20
CA THR A 78 -3.30 -0.60 -9.57
C THR A 78 -3.17 -0.91 -8.09
N VAL A 79 -1.96 -0.83 -7.53
CA VAL A 79 -1.75 -1.07 -6.11
C VAL A 79 -1.09 0.15 -5.47
N VAL A 80 -1.75 0.74 -4.48
CA VAL A 80 -1.23 1.82 -3.65
C VAL A 80 -0.97 1.26 -2.26
N VAL A 81 0.30 1.26 -1.85
CA VAL A 81 0.72 0.70 -0.55
C VAL A 81 1.28 1.81 0.31
N VAL A 82 0.78 1.96 1.53
CA VAL A 82 1.43 2.80 2.56
C VAL A 82 2.48 1.96 3.25
N GLU A 83 3.75 2.29 3.06
CA GLU A 83 4.87 1.50 3.60
C GLU A 83 6.15 2.32 3.77
N HIS A 84 7.00 1.84 4.66
CA HIS A 84 8.30 2.41 4.94
C HIS A 84 9.44 1.37 4.86
N GLU A 85 9.11 0.10 4.68
CA GLU A 85 10.09 -0.98 4.53
C GLU A 85 10.83 -0.88 3.20
N ARG A 86 12.17 -1.05 3.26
CA ARG A 86 13.06 -0.92 2.10
C ARG A 86 12.68 -1.85 0.94
N GLU A 87 12.24 -3.06 1.26
CA GLU A 87 11.85 -4.05 0.26
C GLU A 87 10.66 -3.60 -0.58
N PHE A 88 9.68 -2.92 0.03
CA PHE A 88 8.57 -2.31 -0.68
C PHE A 88 9.03 -1.13 -1.55
N LEU A 89 9.87 -0.25 -1.01
CA LEU A 89 10.43 0.87 -1.77
C LEU A 89 11.23 0.40 -2.99
N ASN A 90 12.04 -0.66 -2.84
CA ASN A 90 12.80 -1.26 -3.93
C ASN A 90 11.91 -1.98 -4.95
N ALA A 91 10.72 -2.42 -4.54
CA ALA A 91 9.75 -3.11 -5.40
C ALA A 91 8.82 -2.14 -6.15
N ALA A 92 8.75 -0.89 -5.70
CA ALA A 92 7.85 0.12 -6.23
C ALA A 92 8.19 0.48 -7.68
N ASP A 93 7.15 0.68 -8.48
CA ASP A 93 7.26 1.32 -9.79
C ASP A 93 7.24 2.85 -9.65
N HIS A 94 6.63 3.35 -8.56
CA HIS A 94 6.54 4.77 -8.26
C HIS A 94 6.46 4.99 -6.74
N VAL A 95 7.09 6.05 -6.24
CA VAL A 95 7.08 6.41 -4.82
C VAL A 95 6.50 7.80 -4.64
N LEU A 96 5.64 7.94 -3.65
CA LEU A 96 5.14 9.22 -3.14
C LEU A 96 5.64 9.37 -1.71
N ASP A 97 6.43 10.40 -1.43
CA ASP A 97 6.92 10.70 -0.09
C ASP A 97 6.14 11.84 0.54
N ILE A 98 5.51 11.56 1.68
CA ILE A 98 4.69 12.51 2.42
C ILE A 98 5.47 12.97 3.66
N GLY A 99 5.62 14.28 3.80
CA GLY A 99 6.42 14.86 4.86
C GLY A 99 6.26 16.38 4.93
N PRO A 100 7.37 17.09 5.20
CA PRO A 100 8.73 16.62 5.52
C PRO A 100 8.87 16.06 6.94
N ALA A 101 7.91 16.31 7.84
CA ALA A 101 7.92 15.92 9.23
C ALA A 101 6.55 15.36 9.67
N ALA A 102 6.39 15.07 10.95
CA ALA A 102 5.12 14.67 11.55
C ALA A 102 4.28 15.87 12.03
N GLY A 103 2.99 15.66 12.23
CA GLY A 103 2.10 16.66 12.83
C GLY A 103 1.94 17.91 11.96
N ARG A 104 2.11 19.11 12.55
CA ARG A 104 1.83 20.40 11.87
C ARG A 104 2.68 20.66 10.63
N ASP A 105 3.88 20.12 10.59
CA ASP A 105 4.84 20.28 9.50
C ASP A 105 4.78 19.12 8.48
N GLY A 106 3.86 18.17 8.67
CA GLY A 106 3.58 17.07 7.76
C GLY A 106 2.51 17.38 6.71
N GLY A 107 2.00 16.33 6.09
CA GLY A 107 0.83 16.37 5.20
C GLY A 107 1.08 16.94 3.81
N LYS A 108 2.35 17.14 3.42
CA LYS A 108 2.73 17.66 2.11
C LYS A 108 3.38 16.58 1.26
N LEU A 109 3.16 16.63 -0.04
CA LEU A 109 3.91 15.82 -0.99
C LEU A 109 5.32 16.41 -1.14
N VAL A 110 6.33 15.67 -0.66
CA VAL A 110 7.76 16.05 -0.74
C VAL A 110 8.38 15.55 -2.04
N TYR A 111 8.00 14.35 -2.47
CA TYR A 111 8.52 13.73 -3.67
C TYR A 111 7.48 12.83 -4.36
N ALA A 112 7.56 12.79 -5.69
CA ALA A 112 6.81 11.85 -6.52
C ALA A 112 7.69 11.41 -7.70
N GLY A 113 7.97 10.11 -7.83
CA GLY A 113 8.84 9.57 -8.87
C GLY A 113 9.44 8.21 -8.54
N ASP A 114 10.56 7.90 -9.15
CA ASP A 114 11.26 6.63 -8.97
C ASP A 114 12.02 6.57 -7.65
N THR A 115 12.14 5.40 -7.04
CA THR A 115 12.83 5.21 -5.75
C THR A 115 14.30 5.65 -5.81
N ASP A 116 14.97 5.49 -6.93
CA ASP A 116 16.40 5.85 -7.08
C ASP A 116 16.63 7.35 -6.92
N ALA A 117 15.74 8.16 -7.49
CA ALA A 117 15.85 9.60 -7.39
C ALA A 117 15.44 10.15 -6.00
N LEU A 118 14.66 9.39 -5.23
CA LEU A 118 14.26 9.78 -3.87
C LEU A 118 15.47 9.99 -2.95
N ALA A 119 16.52 9.18 -3.08
CA ALA A 119 17.73 9.29 -2.26
C ALA A 119 18.48 10.63 -2.42
N ALA A 120 18.26 11.33 -3.53
CA ALA A 120 18.85 12.64 -3.81
C ALA A 120 18.01 13.82 -3.29
N VAL A 121 16.81 13.58 -2.78
CA VAL A 121 15.88 14.62 -2.28
C VAL A 121 16.25 15.00 -0.85
N ALA A 122 16.87 16.17 -0.67
CA ALA A 122 17.37 16.61 0.63
C ALA A 122 16.26 16.82 1.69
N GLU A 123 15.07 17.21 1.27
CA GLU A 123 13.91 17.44 2.14
C GLU A 123 13.25 16.14 2.58
N SER A 124 13.46 15.04 1.85
CA SER A 124 12.90 13.73 2.16
C SER A 124 13.63 13.06 3.32
N ALA A 125 12.93 12.74 4.39
CA ALA A 125 13.46 11.94 5.48
C ALA A 125 13.74 10.51 5.02
N THR A 126 12.86 9.94 4.20
CA THR A 126 13.01 8.61 3.59
C THR A 126 14.22 8.59 2.64
N GLY A 127 14.40 9.62 1.83
CA GLY A 127 15.55 9.74 0.92
C GLY A 127 16.88 9.77 1.68
N ARG A 128 16.99 10.56 2.74
CA ARG A 128 18.19 10.59 3.61
C ARG A 128 18.47 9.24 4.26
N TRP A 129 17.43 8.53 4.71
CA TRP A 129 17.58 7.18 5.27
C TRP A 129 18.09 6.19 4.22
N LEU A 130 17.54 6.20 3.01
CA LEU A 130 18.00 5.35 1.90
C LEU A 130 19.45 5.63 1.54
N ALA A 131 19.86 6.90 1.44
CA ALA A 131 21.23 7.32 1.17
C ALA A 131 22.21 6.87 2.29
N GLY A 132 21.81 6.99 3.56
CA GLY A 132 22.61 6.59 4.72
C GLY A 132 22.82 5.08 4.86
N THR A 133 21.86 4.27 4.40
CA THR A 133 21.99 2.81 4.40
C THR A 133 22.86 2.31 3.24
N ALA A 134 22.83 2.96 2.08
CA ALA A 134 23.71 2.64 0.96
C ALA A 134 25.20 2.76 1.31
N THR A 135 25.58 3.71 2.17
CA THR A 135 26.97 3.87 2.63
C THR A 135 27.43 2.82 3.65
N ARG A 136 26.50 2.13 4.32
CA ARG A 136 26.83 1.08 5.32
C ARG A 136 26.91 -0.34 4.71
N GLU A 137 26.27 -0.55 3.56
CA GLU A 137 26.20 -1.87 2.91
C GLU A 137 27.28 -2.13 1.86
N THR A 138 28.21 -1.21 1.63
CA THR A 138 29.40 -1.42 0.76
C THR A 138 30.35 -2.54 1.23
N GLY A 139 30.01 -3.24 2.33
CA GLY A 139 30.71 -4.41 2.86
C GLY A 139 30.00 -5.76 2.70
N SER A 140 28.77 -5.84 2.19
CA SER A 140 28.08 -7.09 1.92
C SER A 140 27.42 -7.05 0.54
N GLU A 141 27.78 -7.99 -0.32
CA GLU A 141 27.25 -8.21 -1.66
C GLU A 141 25.76 -8.63 -1.65
N HIS A 142 24.86 -7.73 -1.24
CA HIS A 142 23.43 -7.87 -1.43
C HIS A 142 22.89 -6.69 -2.25
N THR A 143 23.59 -6.33 -3.32
CA THR A 143 22.95 -5.76 -4.49
C THR A 143 22.16 -6.87 -5.16
N ALA A 144 21.00 -7.21 -4.61
CA ALA A 144 20.00 -7.91 -5.38
C ALA A 144 19.73 -7.05 -6.60
N ALA A 145 20.19 -7.52 -7.74
CA ALA A 145 20.04 -6.87 -9.02
C ALA A 145 18.60 -6.37 -9.14
N ARG A 146 18.41 -5.05 -9.30
CA ARG A 146 17.16 -4.47 -9.76
C ARG A 146 16.88 -4.99 -11.16
N GLY A 147 16.34 -6.19 -11.23
CA GLY A 147 15.92 -6.86 -12.47
C GLY A 147 14.46 -6.58 -12.79
N SER A 148 13.86 -5.52 -12.30
CA SER A 148 12.52 -5.13 -12.70
C SER A 148 12.59 -3.77 -13.38
N THR A 149 12.39 -3.77 -14.68
CA THR A 149 12.03 -2.55 -15.40
C THR A 149 10.83 -1.92 -14.72
N CYS A 150 11.01 -0.71 -14.17
CA CYS A 150 9.92 0.10 -13.65
C CYS A 150 8.80 0.14 -14.69
N ARG A 151 7.59 -0.24 -14.31
CA ARG A 151 6.45 -0.20 -15.22
C ARG A 151 6.02 1.24 -15.44
N GLN A 152 5.70 1.55 -16.67
CA GLN A 152 5.11 2.85 -16.99
C GLN A 152 3.63 2.86 -16.61
N ALA A 153 3.20 3.97 -16.01
CA ALA A 153 1.81 4.19 -15.69
C ALA A 153 0.93 4.17 -16.96
N ARG A 154 -0.21 3.50 -16.88
CA ARG A 154 -1.23 3.47 -17.95
C ARG A 154 -2.10 4.73 -17.95
N GLY A 155 -2.09 5.49 -16.88
CA GLY A 155 -2.86 6.70 -16.65
C GLY A 155 -2.56 7.27 -15.27
N TRP A 156 -3.30 8.29 -14.87
CA TRP A 156 -3.11 8.98 -13.61
C TRP A 156 -4.44 9.27 -12.94
N LEU A 157 -4.55 8.90 -11.67
CA LEU A 157 -5.63 9.33 -10.80
C LEU A 157 -5.16 10.58 -10.07
N GLN A 158 -5.80 11.71 -10.30
CA GLN A 158 -5.44 13.00 -9.71
C GLN A 158 -6.42 13.39 -8.61
N LEU A 159 -5.92 13.48 -7.39
CA LEU A 159 -6.62 14.00 -6.21
C LEU A 159 -6.15 15.43 -5.97
N SER A 160 -7.09 16.39 -5.85
CA SER A 160 -6.79 17.81 -5.62
C SER A 160 -7.30 18.25 -4.27
N ASP A 161 -6.51 19.13 -3.62
CA ASP A 161 -6.87 19.86 -2.40
C ASP A 161 -7.35 18.96 -1.26
N ALA A 162 -6.68 17.81 -1.08
CA ALA A 162 -6.99 16.87 -0.01
C ALA A 162 -6.71 17.49 1.36
N THR A 163 -7.69 17.41 2.25
CA THR A 163 -7.58 17.96 3.61
C THR A 163 -8.18 16.99 4.62
N PHE A 164 -7.35 16.50 5.53
CA PHE A 164 -7.76 15.68 6.67
C PHE A 164 -6.63 15.62 7.71
N HIS A 165 -6.92 15.94 8.97
CA HIS A 165 -5.95 15.97 10.08
C HIS A 165 -4.67 16.76 9.73
N THR A 166 -3.56 16.05 9.57
CA THR A 166 -2.24 16.61 9.24
C THR A 166 -2.16 17.06 7.76
N VAL A 167 -2.91 16.40 6.87
CA VAL A 167 -2.94 16.72 5.43
C VAL A 167 -3.73 18.00 5.22
N LYS A 168 -3.14 18.99 4.53
CA LYS A 168 -3.78 20.29 4.24
C LYS A 168 -3.48 20.69 2.81
N ASP A 169 -4.54 20.88 2.03
CA ASP A 169 -4.48 21.31 0.63
C ASP A 169 -3.48 20.52 -0.22
N CYS A 170 -3.38 19.21 0.04
CA CYS A 170 -2.43 18.32 -0.62
C CYS A 170 -3.00 17.83 -1.95
N SER A 171 -2.32 18.14 -3.06
CA SER A 171 -2.67 17.65 -4.38
C SER A 171 -1.65 16.60 -4.83
N VAL A 172 -2.14 15.40 -5.20
CA VAL A 172 -1.31 14.22 -5.51
C VAL A 172 -1.82 13.52 -6.76
N LYS A 173 -0.89 12.98 -7.56
CA LYS A 173 -1.19 12.12 -8.71
C LYS A 173 -0.71 10.70 -8.41
N PHE A 174 -1.63 9.74 -8.50
CA PHE A 174 -1.34 8.33 -8.34
C PHE A 174 -1.27 7.68 -9.73
N PRO A 175 -0.17 6.97 -10.06
CA PRO A 175 -0.05 6.29 -11.33
C PRO A 175 -0.93 5.03 -11.37
N LEU A 176 -1.59 4.76 -12.49
CA LEU A 176 -2.47 3.60 -12.68
C LEU A 176 -1.75 2.44 -13.36
N GLY A 177 -2.12 1.20 -13.00
CA GLY A 177 -1.56 -0.03 -13.55
C GLY A 177 -0.16 -0.39 -13.06
N VAL A 178 0.25 0.18 -11.93
CA VAL A 178 1.58 0.02 -11.33
C VAL A 178 1.49 -0.18 -9.81
N LEU A 179 2.62 -0.51 -9.19
CA LEU A 179 2.80 -0.49 -7.74
C LEU A 179 3.32 0.89 -7.31
N CYS A 180 2.48 1.65 -6.61
CA CYS A 180 2.81 2.95 -6.03
C CYS A 180 2.99 2.80 -4.52
N VAL A 181 4.15 3.12 -3.99
CA VAL A 181 4.42 3.12 -2.54
C VAL A 181 4.34 4.54 -2.00
N VAL A 182 3.49 4.74 -0.99
CA VAL A 182 3.36 6.00 -0.24
C VAL A 182 4.17 5.88 1.04
N THR A 183 5.22 6.66 1.14
CA THR A 183 6.17 6.62 2.24
C THR A 183 6.25 7.96 2.98
N GLY A 184 7.09 8.03 3.99
CA GLY A 184 7.31 9.21 4.83
C GLY A 184 7.33 8.87 6.31
N VAL A 185 7.71 9.82 7.15
CA VAL A 185 7.80 9.62 8.61
C VAL A 185 6.45 9.24 9.23
N SER A 186 6.49 8.53 10.36
CA SER A 186 5.26 8.22 11.11
C SER A 186 4.57 9.52 11.53
N GLY A 187 3.23 9.58 11.41
CA GLY A 187 2.47 10.79 11.69
C GLY A 187 2.55 11.90 10.63
N ALA A 188 3.15 11.64 9.46
CA ALA A 188 3.17 12.59 8.34
C ALA A 188 1.81 12.72 7.60
N GLY A 189 0.84 11.84 7.87
CA GLY A 189 -0.48 11.89 7.24
C GLY A 189 -0.70 10.90 6.10
N LYS A 190 0.17 9.89 5.93
CA LYS A 190 0.07 8.88 4.86
C LYS A 190 -1.29 8.15 4.87
N SER A 191 -1.60 7.44 5.95
CA SER A 191 -2.88 6.71 6.09
C SER A 191 -4.08 7.67 6.03
N SER A 192 -3.95 8.88 6.60
CA SER A 192 -4.98 9.92 6.49
C SER A 192 -5.27 10.29 5.03
N LEU A 193 -4.24 10.50 4.21
CA LEU A 193 -4.39 10.82 2.79
C LEU A 193 -5.01 9.65 2.02
N ILE A 194 -4.54 8.44 2.26
CA ILE A 194 -4.90 7.26 1.46
C ILE A 194 -6.24 6.66 1.89
N GLU A 195 -6.42 6.38 3.20
CA GLU A 195 -7.64 5.72 3.69
C GLU A 195 -8.81 6.68 3.87
N SER A 196 -8.54 7.91 4.36
CA SER A 196 -9.60 8.84 4.72
C SER A 196 -9.95 9.84 3.63
N VAL A 197 -9.11 10.01 2.59
CA VAL A 197 -9.41 10.92 1.48
C VAL A 197 -9.45 10.18 0.15
N LEU A 198 -8.37 9.52 -0.29
CA LEU A 198 -8.30 8.87 -1.60
C LEU A 198 -9.33 7.76 -1.74
N PHE A 199 -9.33 6.78 -0.83
CA PHE A 199 -10.21 5.63 -0.92
C PHE A 199 -11.69 6.03 -0.94
N PRO A 200 -12.20 6.87 -0.03
CA PRO A 200 -13.59 7.34 -0.08
C PRO A 200 -13.91 8.17 -1.32
N ALA A 201 -12.96 8.96 -1.83
CA ALA A 201 -13.15 9.73 -3.04
C ALA A 201 -13.38 8.83 -4.27
N VAL A 202 -12.60 7.74 -4.37
CA VAL A 202 -12.78 6.75 -5.43
C VAL A 202 -14.06 5.95 -5.24
N CYS A 203 -14.40 5.51 -4.02
CA CYS A 203 -15.69 4.86 -3.74
C CYS A 203 -16.88 5.71 -4.21
N LYS A 204 -16.82 7.02 -3.93
CA LYS A 204 -17.90 7.96 -4.34
C LYS A 204 -18.00 8.07 -5.87
N GLU A 205 -16.87 8.15 -6.57
CA GLU A 205 -16.83 8.25 -8.03
C GLU A 205 -17.36 7.00 -8.70
N LEU A 206 -17.07 5.82 -8.13
CA LEU A 206 -17.51 4.51 -8.61
C LEU A 206 -18.90 4.10 -8.09
N GLU A 207 -19.60 4.95 -7.33
CA GLU A 207 -20.86 4.62 -6.66
C GLU A 207 -20.79 3.34 -5.80
N GLN A 208 -19.58 3.03 -5.29
CA GLN A 208 -19.30 1.87 -4.44
C GLN A 208 -19.51 2.24 -2.96
N SER A 209 -19.99 1.28 -2.16
CA SER A 209 -20.14 1.48 -0.71
C SER A 209 -18.78 1.69 -0.05
N CYS A 210 -18.67 2.74 0.76
CA CYS A 210 -17.42 3.05 1.48
C CYS A 210 -17.45 2.46 2.89
N SER A 211 -16.40 1.72 3.26
CA SER A 211 -16.25 1.12 4.60
C SER A 211 -15.65 2.08 5.64
N VAL A 212 -15.22 3.28 5.23
CA VAL A 212 -14.58 4.27 6.10
C VAL A 212 -15.62 5.17 6.76
N ALA A 213 -15.58 5.26 8.10
CA ALA A 213 -16.57 6.00 8.88
C ALA A 213 -16.36 7.53 8.85
N VAL A 214 -15.10 7.98 8.75
CA VAL A 214 -14.75 9.40 8.76
C VAL A 214 -14.00 9.73 7.49
N VAL A 215 -14.59 10.61 6.68
CA VAL A 215 -14.10 10.98 5.35
C VAL A 215 -13.53 12.38 5.39
N GLY A 216 -12.35 12.57 4.80
CA GLY A 216 -11.72 13.88 4.63
C GLY A 216 -12.30 14.65 3.45
N GLU A 217 -11.93 15.92 3.34
CA GLU A 217 -12.36 16.80 2.26
C GLU A 217 -11.37 16.77 1.10
N TYR A 218 -11.85 17.03 -0.11
CA TYR A 218 -11.02 17.17 -1.31
C TYR A 218 -11.73 18.08 -2.34
N GLY A 219 -10.93 18.79 -3.15
CA GLY A 219 -11.45 19.68 -4.19
C GLY A 219 -11.92 18.96 -5.45
N GLY A 220 -11.34 17.81 -5.78
CA GLY A 220 -11.74 17.03 -6.94
C GLY A 220 -10.94 15.74 -7.14
N LEU A 221 -11.53 14.80 -7.88
CA LEU A 221 -10.90 13.56 -8.33
C LEU A 221 -11.03 13.48 -9.86
N LYS A 222 -9.94 13.14 -10.57
CA LYS A 222 -9.92 12.94 -12.03
C LYS A 222 -9.18 11.67 -12.39
N GLY A 223 -9.61 11.00 -13.46
CA GLY A 223 -8.95 9.80 -14.00
C GLY A 223 -9.40 8.49 -13.37
N ALA A 224 -10.54 8.47 -12.69
CA ALA A 224 -11.13 7.25 -12.14
C ALA A 224 -11.82 6.37 -13.18
N ASP A 225 -12.08 6.88 -14.40
CA ASP A 225 -12.83 6.19 -15.48
C ASP A 225 -12.25 4.82 -15.86
N SER A 226 -10.96 4.60 -15.64
CA SER A 226 -10.28 3.33 -15.93
C SER A 226 -10.26 2.34 -14.74
N ILE A 227 -10.83 2.74 -13.61
CA ILE A 227 -10.91 1.93 -12.40
C ILE A 227 -12.30 1.31 -12.33
N SER A 228 -12.38 -0.01 -12.25
CA SER A 228 -13.67 -0.74 -12.16
C SER A 228 -14.16 -0.89 -10.73
N SER A 229 -13.26 -0.99 -9.77
CA SER A 229 -13.57 -1.11 -8.34
C SER A 229 -12.39 -0.65 -7.47
N VAL A 230 -12.66 -0.40 -6.19
CA VAL A 230 -11.63 -0.07 -5.21
C VAL A 230 -11.79 -0.94 -3.97
N GLU A 231 -10.67 -1.46 -3.47
CA GLU A 231 -10.62 -2.32 -2.29
C GLU A 231 -9.60 -1.77 -1.28
N LEU A 232 -10.01 -1.69 -0.01
CA LEU A 232 -9.16 -1.29 1.11
C LEU A 232 -8.75 -2.51 1.93
N ILE A 233 -7.46 -2.67 2.14
CA ILE A 233 -6.87 -3.72 2.97
C ILE A 233 -6.10 -3.04 4.10
N ASP A 234 -6.73 -2.94 5.24
CA ASP A 234 -6.17 -2.35 6.44
C ASP A 234 -6.07 -3.37 7.59
N ASP A 235 -5.61 -2.91 8.72
CA ASP A 235 -5.44 -3.72 9.94
C ASP A 235 -6.74 -3.91 10.75
N ARG A 236 -7.88 -3.40 10.26
CA ARG A 236 -9.16 -3.51 10.97
C ARG A 236 -9.63 -4.96 11.02
N PRO A 237 -10.25 -5.38 12.14
CA PRO A 237 -10.82 -6.71 12.24
C PRO A 237 -11.80 -6.96 11.10
N LEU A 238 -11.61 -8.04 10.36
CA LEU A 238 -12.56 -8.45 9.32
C LEU A 238 -13.94 -8.63 9.97
N ALA A 239 -14.94 -7.96 9.42
CA ALA A 239 -16.34 -8.08 9.83
C ALA A 239 -16.84 -9.49 9.42
N GLY A 240 -16.41 -10.49 10.14
CA GLY A 240 -16.80 -11.88 9.94
C GLY A 240 -17.83 -12.34 10.96
N SER A 241 -18.71 -13.25 10.57
CA SER A 241 -19.54 -13.96 11.52
C SER A 241 -18.63 -14.81 12.43
N ARG A 242 -19.10 -15.14 13.65
CA ARG A 242 -18.39 -16.07 14.57
C ARG A 242 -18.05 -17.45 13.95
N ARG A 243 -18.57 -17.74 12.76
CA ARG A 243 -18.34 -18.99 12.01
C ARG A 243 -17.38 -18.83 10.83
N SER A 244 -16.87 -17.62 10.55
CA SER A 244 -15.89 -17.42 9.49
C SER A 244 -14.50 -17.90 9.91
N ASN A 245 -13.80 -18.57 9.01
CA ASN A 245 -12.43 -19.05 9.21
C ASN A 245 -11.55 -18.67 8.00
N PRO A 246 -10.20 -18.77 8.09
CA PRO A 246 -9.28 -18.36 7.03
C PRO A 246 -9.46 -19.10 5.68
N ALA A 247 -10.16 -20.22 5.67
CA ALA A 247 -10.38 -21.02 4.47
C ALA A 247 -11.71 -20.72 3.75
N THR A 248 -12.62 -20.01 4.42
CA THR A 248 -13.93 -19.58 3.88
C THR A 248 -13.92 -18.12 3.52
#